data_cdc15bfe6452f235dc8953a3a5642c07
#
_entry.id   cdc15bfe6452f235dc8953a3a5642c07
#
_cell.length_a   1.000
_cell.length_b   1.000
_cell.length_c   1.000
_cell.angle_alpha   90.00
_cell.angle_beta   90.00
_cell.angle_gamma   90.00
#
_symmetry.space_group_name_H-M   'P 1'
#
loop_
_entity.id
_entity.type
_entity.pdbx_description
1 polymer ?
#
loop_
_entity_poly.entity_id
_entity_poly.type
_entity_poly.pdbx_seq_one_letter_code
_entity_poly.pdbx_strand_id
1 'polypeptide(L)'
;GKIGENPDGIPNNLLPYISQVAIGKRKKLYVFGNDYETHDGTGIRDYIHVVDLVRGHIKALEYLNNNTGIEAFNLGTGTGYSVLDIVRAFREVNNVEIPYEITTRRPGDIAISYANPKKAKRFLKWKAEYDLRTMCQDTWRWQSKNPNGFT
;
A
#
# COMPACT_ATOMS: atom_id res chain seq x y z
N GLY A 1 -0.11 1.83 -13.39
CA GLY A 1 -1.47 1.31 -13.58
C GLY A 1 -1.73 0.49 -14.83
N LYS A 2 -0.68 0.02 -15.55
CA LYS A 2 -0.87 -0.94 -16.66
C LYS A 2 -0.91 -2.39 -16.16
N ILE A 3 -0.16 -2.68 -15.10
CA ILE A 3 -0.07 -3.99 -14.45
C ILE A 3 -0.34 -3.77 -12.98
N GLY A 4 -1.12 -4.66 -12.38
CA GLY A 4 -1.47 -4.61 -10.96
C GLY A 4 -1.41 -5.97 -10.30
N GLU A 5 -1.71 -6.02 -9.01
CA GLU A 5 -1.74 -7.24 -8.24
C GLU A 5 -2.96 -8.08 -8.60
N ASN A 6 -2.73 -9.37 -8.89
CA ASN A 6 -3.78 -10.35 -9.16
C ASN A 6 -3.63 -11.53 -8.19
N PRO A 7 -4.04 -11.39 -6.92
CA PRO A 7 -3.89 -12.43 -5.92
C PRO A 7 -4.79 -13.63 -6.23
N ASP A 8 -4.29 -14.82 -5.97
CA ASP A 8 -5.12 -16.02 -5.93
C ASP A 8 -5.96 -16.01 -4.64
N GLY A 9 -7.28 -16.11 -4.78
CA GLY A 9 -8.23 -16.10 -3.68
C GLY A 9 -8.49 -14.71 -3.06
N ILE A 10 -8.43 -14.63 -1.73
CA ILE A 10 -8.71 -13.39 -0.98
C ILE A 10 -7.43 -12.56 -0.87
N PRO A 11 -7.43 -11.28 -1.33
CA PRO A 11 -6.27 -10.41 -1.15
C PRO A 11 -5.89 -10.23 0.32
N ASN A 12 -4.61 -10.38 0.63
CA ASN A 12 -4.08 -10.07 1.95
C ASN A 12 -3.73 -8.59 2.12
N ASN A 13 -3.50 -7.87 1.02
CA ASN A 13 -3.15 -6.46 1.01
C ASN A 13 -4.39 -5.58 0.86
N LEU A 14 -4.34 -4.39 1.49
CA LEU A 14 -5.48 -3.49 1.58
C LEU A 14 -5.94 -2.96 0.21
N LEU A 15 -5.02 -2.42 -0.62
CA LEU A 15 -5.39 -1.80 -1.89
C LEU A 15 -6.03 -2.78 -2.89
N PRO A 16 -5.51 -4.00 -3.13
CA PRO A 16 -6.20 -4.98 -3.98
C PRO A 16 -7.54 -5.43 -3.39
N TYR A 17 -7.68 -5.49 -2.06
CA TYR A 17 -8.98 -5.78 -1.45
C TYR A 17 -9.98 -4.65 -1.72
N ILE A 18 -9.59 -3.38 -1.49
CA ILE A 18 -10.41 -2.21 -1.79
C ILE A 18 -10.84 -2.18 -3.26
N SER A 19 -9.92 -2.43 -4.18
CA SER A 19 -10.23 -2.43 -5.61
C SER A 19 -11.23 -3.52 -6.02
N GLN A 20 -11.16 -4.70 -5.38
CA GLN A 20 -12.15 -5.77 -5.57
C GLN A 20 -13.53 -5.42 -4.98
N VAL A 21 -13.58 -4.64 -3.90
CA VAL A 21 -14.84 -4.09 -3.37
C VAL A 21 -15.40 -3.06 -4.34
N ALA A 22 -14.57 -2.15 -4.85
CA ALA A 22 -14.96 -1.09 -5.78
C ALA A 22 -15.60 -1.61 -7.07
N ILE A 23 -15.13 -2.75 -7.60
CA ILE A 23 -15.73 -3.37 -8.81
C ILE A 23 -16.88 -4.34 -8.49
N GLY A 24 -17.29 -4.46 -7.23
CA GLY A 24 -18.38 -5.35 -6.81
C GLY A 24 -18.01 -6.85 -6.69
N LYS A 25 -16.75 -7.23 -6.87
CA LYS A 25 -16.29 -8.61 -6.67
C LYS A 25 -16.39 -9.04 -5.20
N ARG A 26 -16.35 -8.07 -4.27
CA ARG A 26 -16.58 -8.26 -2.83
C ARG A 26 -17.63 -7.29 -2.33
N LYS A 27 -18.44 -7.74 -1.36
CA LYS A 27 -19.56 -6.94 -0.84
C LYS A 27 -19.09 -5.72 -0.05
N LYS A 28 -18.04 -5.86 0.76
CA LYS A 28 -17.53 -4.81 1.65
C LYS A 28 -16.09 -5.08 2.09
N LEU A 29 -15.41 -4.04 2.56
CA LEU A 29 -14.13 -4.11 3.22
C LEU A 29 -14.34 -4.35 4.72
N TYR A 30 -13.55 -5.21 5.34
CA TYR A 30 -13.47 -5.34 6.79
C TYR A 30 -12.30 -4.52 7.33
N VAL A 31 -12.60 -3.55 8.20
CA VAL A 31 -11.62 -2.71 8.89
C VAL A 31 -11.39 -3.27 10.29
N PHE A 32 -10.17 -3.72 10.57
CA PHE A 32 -9.84 -4.43 11.80
C PHE A 32 -9.42 -3.46 12.92
N GLY A 33 -10.35 -3.16 13.82
CA GLY A 33 -10.19 -2.24 14.94
C GLY A 33 -10.47 -0.78 14.55
N ASN A 34 -11.09 -0.04 15.49
CA ASN A 34 -11.29 1.40 15.41
C ASN A 34 -10.98 2.09 16.76
N ASP A 35 -10.20 1.40 17.57
CA ASP A 35 -9.88 1.78 18.94
C ASP A 35 -8.35 1.87 19.17
N TYR A 36 -7.56 1.96 18.10
CA TYR A 36 -6.13 2.26 18.18
C TYR A 36 -5.90 3.73 18.56
N GLU A 37 -4.80 4.01 19.23
CA GLU A 37 -4.34 5.38 19.52
C GLU A 37 -3.82 6.07 18.25
N THR A 38 -4.73 6.36 17.31
CA THR A 38 -4.51 7.02 16.04
C THR A 38 -5.61 8.06 15.80
N HIS A 39 -5.45 8.93 14.81
CA HIS A 39 -6.38 10.05 14.59
C HIS A 39 -7.81 9.62 14.24
N ASP A 40 -8.01 8.43 13.71
CA ASP A 40 -9.34 7.88 13.35
C ASP A 40 -9.61 6.50 13.95
N GLY A 41 -8.74 6.05 14.85
CA GLY A 41 -8.87 4.77 15.55
C GLY A 41 -8.41 3.57 14.73
N THR A 42 -8.05 3.71 13.45
CA THR A 42 -7.59 2.59 12.62
C THR A 42 -6.08 2.52 12.51
N GLY A 43 -5.52 1.35 12.19
CA GLY A 43 -4.08 1.15 12.13
C GLY A 43 -3.40 1.97 11.02
N ILE A 44 -2.24 2.56 11.34
CA ILE A 44 -1.44 3.37 10.41
C ILE A 44 -0.28 2.54 9.86
N ARG A 45 -0.10 2.59 8.52
CA ARG A 45 0.98 1.90 7.80
C ARG A 45 1.61 2.82 6.75
N ASP A 46 2.85 2.49 6.36
CA ASP A 46 3.53 3.12 5.21
C ASP A 46 3.18 2.34 3.94
N TYR A 47 2.45 2.99 3.05
CA TYR A 47 2.10 2.43 1.75
C TYR A 47 3.07 2.97 0.72
N ILE A 48 3.67 2.08 -0.07
CA ILE A 48 4.62 2.43 -1.10
C ILE A 48 4.12 1.98 -2.48
N HIS A 49 4.31 2.81 -3.48
CA HIS A 49 4.00 2.43 -4.86
C HIS A 49 4.98 1.36 -5.36
N VAL A 50 4.47 0.33 -6.04
CA VAL A 50 5.29 -0.79 -6.52
C VAL A 50 6.45 -0.35 -7.41
N VAL A 51 6.28 0.69 -8.23
CA VAL A 51 7.35 1.25 -9.08
C VAL A 51 8.47 1.84 -8.23
N ASP A 52 8.14 2.55 -7.15
CA ASP A 52 9.16 3.07 -6.22
C ASP A 52 9.89 1.94 -5.51
N LEU A 53 9.16 0.92 -5.08
CA LEU A 53 9.75 -0.27 -4.46
C LEU A 53 10.75 -0.95 -5.42
N VAL A 54 10.35 -1.18 -6.68
CA VAL A 54 11.23 -1.78 -7.70
C VAL A 54 12.45 -0.91 -7.98
N ARG A 55 12.28 0.41 -8.09
CA ARG A 55 13.41 1.35 -8.23
C ARG A 55 14.38 1.24 -7.06
N GLY A 56 13.86 1.07 -5.83
CA GLY A 56 14.68 0.84 -4.64
C GLY A 56 15.51 -0.44 -4.73
N HIS A 57 14.94 -1.53 -5.26
CA HIS A 57 15.67 -2.77 -5.49
C HIS A 57 16.78 -2.60 -6.55
N ILE A 58 16.50 -1.89 -7.66
CA ILE A 58 17.52 -1.59 -8.67
C ILE A 58 18.67 -0.78 -8.05
N LYS A 59 18.36 0.23 -7.23
CA LYS A 59 19.39 1.01 -6.54
C LYS A 59 20.19 0.19 -5.53
N ALA A 60 19.57 -0.79 -4.88
CA ALA A 60 20.29 -1.73 -4.02
C ALA A 60 21.24 -2.64 -4.81
N LEU A 61 20.84 -3.11 -6.01
CA LEU A 61 21.75 -3.87 -6.90
C LEU A 61 22.93 -3.02 -7.37
N GLU A 62 22.68 -1.76 -7.77
CA GLU A 62 23.76 -0.82 -8.13
C GLU A 62 24.74 -0.59 -6.97
N TYR A 63 24.24 -0.52 -5.73
CA TYR A 63 25.04 -0.38 -4.53
C TYR A 63 25.97 -1.57 -4.32
N LEU A 64 25.51 -2.80 -4.56
CA LEU A 64 26.30 -4.03 -4.41
C LEU A 64 27.49 -4.12 -5.38
N ASN A 65 27.49 -3.41 -6.50
CA ASN A 65 28.62 -3.40 -7.44
C ASN A 65 29.92 -2.85 -6.80
N ASN A 66 29.77 -1.98 -5.78
CA ASN A 66 30.90 -1.32 -5.12
C ASN A 66 30.98 -1.60 -3.60
N ASN A 67 30.10 -2.45 -3.09
CA ASN A 67 30.01 -2.74 -1.66
C ASN A 67 29.80 -4.24 -1.46
N THR A 68 30.50 -4.82 -0.51
CA THR A 68 30.38 -6.24 -0.13
C THR A 68 29.72 -6.37 1.24
N GLY A 69 29.20 -7.57 1.55
CA GLY A 69 28.59 -7.89 2.83
C GLY A 69 27.07 -7.87 2.80
N ILE A 70 26.45 -7.80 3.99
CA ILE A 70 25.00 -7.80 4.20
C ILE A 70 24.61 -6.43 4.76
N GLU A 71 23.66 -5.77 4.11
CA GLU A 71 23.17 -4.46 4.52
C GLU A 71 21.64 -4.39 4.39
N ALA A 72 20.96 -3.83 5.40
CA ALA A 72 19.52 -3.67 5.40
C ALA A 72 19.13 -2.22 5.09
N PHE A 73 18.18 -2.04 4.18
CA PHE A 73 17.59 -0.76 3.81
C PHE A 73 16.07 -0.80 3.92
N ASN A 74 15.49 0.14 4.67
CA ASN A 74 14.04 0.33 4.66
C ASN A 74 13.64 1.11 3.40
N LEU A 75 12.77 0.52 2.61
CA LEU A 75 12.14 1.17 1.46
C LEU A 75 10.69 1.51 1.82
N GLY A 76 10.41 2.80 1.94
CA GLY A 76 9.10 3.34 2.29
C GLY A 76 9.05 4.83 2.00
N THR A 77 7.88 5.42 2.18
CA THR A 77 7.67 6.87 1.98
C THR A 77 8.12 7.67 3.18
N GLY A 78 8.12 7.05 4.37
CA GLY A 78 8.30 7.71 5.66
C GLY A 78 7.03 8.43 6.13
N THR A 79 5.90 8.21 5.45
CA THR A 79 4.58 8.78 5.78
C THR A 79 3.61 7.65 6.08
N GLY A 80 2.92 7.73 7.22
CA GLY A 80 1.90 6.78 7.60
C GLY A 80 0.50 7.24 7.19
N TYR A 81 -0.31 6.31 6.69
CA TYR A 81 -1.73 6.52 6.42
C TYR A 81 -2.56 5.48 7.16
N SER A 82 -3.69 5.89 7.72
CA SER A 82 -4.64 4.98 8.34
C SER A 82 -5.41 4.18 7.30
N VAL A 83 -6.08 3.11 7.74
CA VAL A 83 -6.95 2.34 6.84
C VAL A 83 -8.07 3.22 6.27
N LEU A 84 -8.68 4.08 7.10
CA LEU A 84 -9.75 4.97 6.63
C LEU A 84 -9.22 6.12 5.75
N ASP A 85 -7.96 6.58 5.93
CA ASP A 85 -7.33 7.51 4.99
C ASP A 85 -7.23 6.90 3.58
N ILE A 86 -6.82 5.62 3.50
CA ILE A 86 -6.75 4.91 2.22
C ILE A 86 -8.14 4.77 1.58
N VAL A 87 -9.16 4.38 2.36
CA VAL A 87 -10.53 4.25 1.87
C VAL A 87 -11.03 5.60 1.33
N ARG A 88 -10.83 6.68 2.09
CA ARG A 88 -11.23 8.04 1.68
C ARG A 88 -10.51 8.48 0.41
N ALA A 89 -9.18 8.35 0.37
CA ALA A 89 -8.40 8.71 -0.81
C ALA A 89 -8.83 7.92 -2.06
N PHE A 90 -9.08 6.60 -1.91
CA PHE A 90 -9.50 5.76 -3.02
C PHE A 90 -10.87 6.16 -3.58
N ARG A 91 -11.84 6.46 -2.70
CA ARG A 91 -13.17 6.94 -3.08
C ARG A 91 -13.10 8.28 -3.81
N GLU A 92 -12.40 9.26 -3.23
CA GLU A 92 -12.31 10.61 -3.79
C GLU A 92 -11.61 10.64 -5.15
N VAL A 93 -10.49 9.92 -5.27
CA VAL A 93 -9.67 9.96 -6.48
C VAL A 93 -10.33 9.26 -7.66
N ASN A 94 -11.06 8.17 -7.39
CA ASN A 94 -11.64 7.32 -8.43
C ASN A 94 -13.15 7.50 -8.60
N ASN A 95 -13.78 8.31 -7.75
CA ASN A 95 -15.23 8.53 -7.73
C ASN A 95 -16.02 7.22 -7.63
N VAL A 96 -15.65 6.36 -6.69
CA VAL A 96 -16.26 5.04 -6.44
C VAL A 96 -16.62 4.88 -4.97
N GLU A 97 -17.65 4.09 -4.68
CA GLU A 97 -18.01 3.77 -3.31
C GLU A 97 -17.27 2.53 -2.79
N ILE A 98 -16.84 2.61 -1.53
CA ILE A 98 -16.19 1.50 -0.82
C ILE A 98 -16.97 1.23 0.46
N PRO A 99 -18.00 0.38 0.42
CA PRO A 99 -18.68 -0.04 1.63
C PRO A 99 -17.70 -0.78 2.55
N TYR A 100 -17.72 -0.44 3.83
CA TYR A 100 -16.88 -1.10 4.82
C TYR A 100 -17.63 -1.38 6.12
N GLU A 101 -17.10 -2.31 6.90
CA GLU A 101 -17.57 -2.65 8.24
C GLU A 101 -16.38 -2.73 9.18
N ILE A 102 -16.52 -2.10 10.35
CA ILE A 102 -15.50 -2.20 11.40
C ILE A 102 -15.73 -3.51 12.17
N THR A 103 -14.64 -4.23 12.38
CA THR A 103 -14.64 -5.47 13.16
C THR A 103 -13.54 -5.43 14.23
N THR A 104 -13.43 -6.49 15.03
CA THR A 104 -12.42 -6.58 16.09
C THR A 104 -11.01 -6.55 15.55
N ARG A 105 -10.03 -6.08 16.36
CA ARG A 105 -8.61 -6.10 16.01
C ARG A 105 -8.14 -7.50 15.65
N ARG A 106 -7.22 -7.59 14.70
CA ARG A 106 -6.49 -8.83 14.47
C ARG A 106 -5.40 -9.01 15.54
N PRO A 107 -5.19 -10.23 16.05
CA PRO A 107 -4.06 -10.50 16.95
C PRO A 107 -2.72 -10.11 16.32
N GLY A 108 -1.90 -9.38 17.07
CA GLY A 108 -0.58 -8.94 16.62
C GLY A 108 -0.53 -7.63 15.82
N ASP A 109 -1.68 -7.03 15.47
CA ASP A 109 -1.68 -5.71 14.82
C ASP A 109 -1.29 -4.61 15.83
N ILE A 110 -0.39 -3.72 15.40
CA ILE A 110 0.04 -2.53 16.15
C ILE A 110 -0.59 -1.27 15.58
N ALA A 111 -0.73 -0.24 16.44
CA ALA A 111 -1.39 1.01 16.06
C ALA A 111 -0.68 1.71 14.89
N ILE A 112 0.65 1.87 14.97
CA ILE A 112 1.42 2.66 14.02
C ILE A 112 2.68 1.90 13.60
N SER A 113 2.89 1.79 12.28
CA SER A 113 4.13 1.27 11.70
C SER A 113 4.41 1.91 10.35
N TYR A 114 5.50 2.66 10.25
CA TYR A 114 5.98 3.21 8.99
C TYR A 114 7.51 3.26 8.96
N ALA A 115 8.07 3.30 7.75
CA ALA A 115 9.50 3.19 7.54
C ALA A 115 10.26 4.49 7.89
N ASN A 116 11.54 4.33 8.27
CA ASN A 116 12.51 5.41 8.22
C ASN A 116 13.43 5.20 7.01
N PRO A 117 13.21 5.89 5.88
CA PRO A 117 13.97 5.67 4.64
C PRO A 117 15.28 6.46 4.58
N LYS A 118 15.71 7.13 5.65
CA LYS A 118 16.91 8.00 5.64
C LYS A 118 18.17 7.28 5.15
N LYS A 119 18.35 6.02 5.52
CA LYS A 119 19.50 5.21 5.11
C LYS A 119 19.47 4.94 3.60
N ALA A 120 18.32 4.54 3.04
CA ALA A 120 18.15 4.35 1.60
C ALA A 120 18.40 5.66 0.83
N LYS A 121 17.87 6.79 1.30
CA LYS A 121 18.13 8.11 0.72
C LYS A 121 19.64 8.45 0.70
N ARG A 122 20.34 8.19 1.81
CA ARG A 122 21.76 8.52 1.94
C ARG A 122 22.66 7.65 1.05
N PHE A 123 22.49 6.35 1.11
CA PHE A 123 23.43 5.38 0.50
C PHE A 123 22.98 4.93 -0.89
N LEU A 124 21.69 4.67 -1.10
CA LEU A 124 21.16 4.27 -2.40
C LEU A 124 20.78 5.46 -3.28
N LYS A 125 20.81 6.70 -2.75
CA LYS A 125 20.30 7.91 -3.44
C LYS A 125 18.84 7.73 -3.91
N TRP A 126 18.08 6.94 -3.20
CA TRP A 126 16.69 6.59 -3.50
C TRP A 126 15.72 7.27 -2.54
N LYS A 127 14.57 7.65 -3.05
CA LYS A 127 13.38 8.06 -2.30
C LYS A 127 12.12 7.63 -3.05
N ALA A 128 11.02 7.41 -2.34
CA ALA A 128 9.71 7.23 -2.94
C ALA A 128 9.24 8.57 -3.57
N GLU A 129 8.64 8.50 -4.76
CA GLU A 129 8.20 9.66 -5.55
C GLU A 129 6.68 9.71 -5.76
N TYR A 130 6.02 8.55 -5.73
CA TYR A 130 4.58 8.45 -5.92
C TYR A 130 3.82 8.67 -4.62
N ASP A 131 2.78 9.50 -4.68
CA ASP A 131 1.89 9.78 -3.57
C ASP A 131 0.74 8.78 -3.46
N LEU A 132 -0.04 8.89 -2.38
CA LEU A 132 -1.20 8.05 -2.13
C LEU A 132 -2.25 8.16 -3.26
N ARG A 133 -2.45 9.36 -3.81
CA ARG A 133 -3.42 9.56 -4.92
C ARG A 133 -3.04 8.75 -6.13
N THR A 134 -1.77 8.78 -6.52
CA THR A 134 -1.24 8.00 -7.64
C THR A 134 -1.36 6.49 -7.39
N MET A 135 -1.06 6.04 -6.16
CA MET A 135 -1.26 4.63 -5.79
C MET A 135 -2.71 4.18 -5.97
N CYS A 136 -3.67 4.98 -5.50
CA CYS A 136 -5.10 4.70 -5.64
C CYS A 136 -5.54 4.70 -7.12
N GLN A 137 -5.09 5.69 -7.91
CA GLN A 137 -5.42 5.79 -9.33
C GLN A 137 -4.90 4.60 -10.14
N ASP A 138 -3.65 4.23 -9.90
CA ASP A 138 -3.01 3.15 -10.65
C ASP A 138 -3.59 1.79 -10.28
N THR A 139 -3.92 1.56 -9.00
CA THR A 139 -4.63 0.36 -8.56
C THR A 139 -6.01 0.26 -9.21
N TRP A 140 -6.79 1.34 -9.24
CA TRP A 140 -8.11 1.36 -9.86
C TRP A 140 -8.04 1.19 -11.38
N ARG A 141 -7.09 1.86 -12.03
CA ARG A 141 -6.88 1.74 -13.49
C ARG A 141 -6.62 0.30 -13.90
N TRP A 142 -5.82 -0.44 -13.13
CA TRP A 142 -5.60 -1.86 -13.35
C TRP A 142 -6.88 -2.66 -13.13
N GLN A 143 -7.47 -2.58 -11.95
CA GLN A 143 -8.59 -3.43 -11.56
C GLN A 143 -9.84 -3.19 -12.42
N SER A 144 -10.15 -1.94 -12.77
CA SER A 144 -11.31 -1.61 -13.60
C SER A 144 -11.20 -2.14 -15.02
N LYS A 145 -9.98 -2.25 -15.56
CA LYS A 145 -9.72 -2.82 -16.88
C LYS A 145 -9.54 -4.34 -16.87
N ASN A 146 -9.23 -4.91 -15.72
CA ASN A 146 -8.97 -6.34 -15.55
C ASN A 146 -9.80 -6.90 -14.38
N PRO A 147 -11.14 -6.90 -14.47
CA PRO A 147 -12.00 -7.29 -13.35
C PRO A 147 -11.77 -8.75 -12.91
N ASN A 148 -11.35 -9.61 -13.84
CA ASN A 148 -11.06 -11.02 -13.59
C ASN A 148 -9.56 -11.33 -13.45
N GLY A 149 -8.72 -10.30 -13.41
CA GLY A 149 -7.27 -10.45 -13.34
C GLY A 149 -6.63 -10.64 -14.73
N PHE A 150 -5.47 -11.32 -14.74
CA PHE A 150 -4.82 -11.68 -15.99
C PHE A 150 -5.64 -12.76 -16.69
N THR A 151 -5.98 -12.53 -17.95
CA THR A 151 -6.65 -13.48 -18.87
C THR A 151 -5.69 -13.91 -19.95
#